data_e8da358bc751ffc906b117fb96584e0d
#
_entry.id   e8da358bc751ffc906b117fb96584e0d
#
_cell.length_a   1.000
_cell.length_b   1.000
_cell.length_c   1.000
_cell.angle_alpha   90.00
_cell.angle_beta   90.00
_cell.angle_gamma   90.00
#
_symmetry.space_group_name_H-M   'P 1'
#
loop_
_entity.id
_entity.type
_entity.pdbx_description
1 polymer ?
#
loop_
_entity_poly.entity_id
_entity_poly.type
_entity_poly.pdbx_seq_one_letter_code
_entity_poly.pdbx_strand_id
1 'polypeptide(L)'
;MQKVRTIEETREAVAAARAHGKVVGLVPTMGFLHEGHLSLIRVARDSGADFFVVSIFVNPKQFGPNEDLARYPRDEERDFALLEEESIDVLFMPSVETMYPPDVTTTVSVGPLARTLEGAHRPGHFDGVAVIVLKLFD
;
A
#
# COMPACT_ATOMS: atom_id res chain seq x y z
N MET A 1 -13.81 -10.99 1.51
CA MET A 1 -12.63 -10.23 1.06
C MET A 1 -12.05 -10.90 -0.18
N GLN A 2 -11.97 -10.17 -1.28
CA GLN A 2 -11.36 -10.65 -2.52
C GLN A 2 -9.87 -10.38 -2.48
N LYS A 3 -9.06 -11.42 -2.66
CA LYS A 3 -7.59 -11.30 -2.71
C LYS A 3 -7.16 -11.25 -4.16
N VAL A 4 -6.49 -10.20 -4.57
CA VAL A 4 -6.03 -9.98 -5.94
C VAL A 4 -4.54 -9.66 -5.98
N ARG A 5 -3.89 -10.00 -7.07
CA ARG A 5 -2.44 -9.79 -7.25
C ARG A 5 -2.10 -8.94 -8.46
N THR A 6 -3.04 -8.73 -9.37
CA THR A 6 -2.80 -7.94 -10.57
C THR A 6 -3.44 -6.56 -10.49
N ILE A 7 -2.86 -5.63 -11.21
CA ILE A 7 -3.40 -4.27 -11.32
C ILE A 7 -4.76 -4.30 -12.01
N GLU A 8 -4.93 -5.12 -13.03
CA GLU A 8 -6.17 -5.25 -13.78
C GLU A 8 -7.32 -5.71 -12.89
N GLU A 9 -7.13 -6.75 -12.09
CA GLU A 9 -8.15 -7.24 -11.15
C GLU A 9 -8.56 -6.16 -10.16
N THR A 10 -7.58 -5.40 -9.66
CA THR A 10 -7.84 -4.31 -8.72
C THR A 10 -8.65 -3.19 -9.38
N ARG A 11 -8.26 -2.79 -10.57
CA ARG A 11 -8.97 -1.74 -11.34
C ARG A 11 -10.39 -2.16 -11.69
N GLU A 12 -10.60 -3.40 -12.07
CA GLU A 12 -11.94 -3.93 -12.36
C GLU A 12 -12.84 -3.87 -11.11
N ALA A 13 -12.34 -4.29 -9.95
CA ALA A 13 -13.10 -4.24 -8.71
C ALA A 13 -13.45 -2.80 -8.32
N VAL A 14 -12.51 -1.87 -8.43
CA VAL A 14 -12.70 -0.45 -8.14
C VAL A 14 -13.71 0.18 -9.12
N ALA A 15 -13.57 -0.12 -10.41
CA ALA A 15 -14.49 0.40 -11.42
C ALA A 15 -15.92 -0.09 -11.19
N ALA A 16 -16.10 -1.36 -10.86
CA ALA A 16 -17.41 -1.92 -10.53
C ALA A 16 -18.02 -1.24 -9.29
N ALA A 17 -17.24 -1.02 -8.25
CA ALA A 17 -17.70 -0.33 -7.05
C ALA A 17 -18.16 1.11 -7.36
N ARG A 18 -17.37 1.84 -8.12
CA ARG A 18 -17.69 3.21 -8.54
C ARG A 18 -18.95 3.27 -9.42
N ALA A 19 -19.13 2.28 -10.30
CA ALA A 19 -20.33 2.19 -11.14
C ALA A 19 -21.60 1.99 -10.31
N HIS A 20 -21.49 1.44 -9.11
CA HIS A 20 -22.59 1.31 -8.14
C HIS A 20 -22.67 2.49 -7.17
N GLY A 21 -21.98 3.58 -7.43
CA GLY A 21 -22.02 4.80 -6.63
C GLY A 21 -21.24 4.73 -5.32
N LYS A 22 -20.36 3.75 -5.16
CA LYS A 22 -19.59 3.60 -3.93
C LYS A 22 -18.38 4.53 -3.88
N VAL A 23 -18.03 4.93 -2.67
CA VAL A 23 -16.82 5.73 -2.39
C VAL A 23 -15.72 4.77 -1.96
N VAL A 24 -14.64 4.75 -2.72
CA VAL A 24 -13.53 3.82 -2.51
C VAL A 24 -12.52 4.42 -1.55
N GLY A 25 -12.24 3.71 -0.44
CA GLY A 25 -11.15 4.02 0.47
C GLY A 25 -9.96 3.11 0.18
N LEU A 26 -8.78 3.69 0.00
CA LEU A 26 -7.53 2.96 -0.20
C LEU A 26 -6.62 3.13 1.00
N VAL A 27 -6.16 2.02 1.58
CA VAL A 27 -5.21 2.01 2.70
C VAL A 27 -3.96 1.24 2.28
N PRO A 28 -2.89 1.92 1.88
CA PRO A 28 -1.62 1.28 1.55
C PRO A 28 -0.89 0.83 2.80
N THR A 29 -0.39 -0.41 2.80
CA THR A 29 0.41 -0.96 3.90
C THR A 29 1.56 -1.80 3.38
N MET A 30 2.50 -2.12 4.25
CA MET A 30 3.55 -3.10 3.99
C MET A 30 3.28 -4.43 4.70
N GLY A 31 2.08 -4.64 5.23
CA GLY A 31 1.74 -5.81 6.03
C GLY A 31 2.19 -5.71 7.48
N PHE A 32 2.17 -6.82 8.20
CA PHE A 32 2.40 -6.89 9.63
C PHE A 32 1.54 -5.87 10.37
N LEU A 33 0.25 -5.98 10.16
CA LEU A 33 -0.75 -4.98 10.54
C LEU A 33 -0.87 -4.85 12.06
N HIS A 34 -1.17 -3.66 12.51
CA HIS A 34 -1.43 -3.34 13.90
C HIS A 34 -2.62 -2.38 14.01
N GLU A 35 -2.97 -2.01 15.22
CA GLU A 35 -4.16 -1.18 15.48
C GLU A 35 -4.10 0.17 14.74
N GLY A 36 -2.92 0.72 14.52
CA GLY A 36 -2.75 1.94 13.73
C GLY A 36 -3.25 1.79 12.30
N HIS A 37 -2.96 0.68 11.64
CA HIS A 37 -3.46 0.39 10.30
C HIS A 37 -4.99 0.23 10.31
N LEU A 38 -5.51 -0.51 11.27
CA LEU A 38 -6.96 -0.76 11.38
C LEU A 38 -7.72 0.54 11.65
N SER A 39 -7.14 1.44 12.43
CA SER A 39 -7.75 2.75 12.69
C SER A 39 -7.89 3.59 11.42
N LEU A 40 -6.97 3.47 10.47
CA LEU A 40 -7.07 4.17 9.18
C LEU A 40 -8.31 3.71 8.40
N ILE A 41 -8.61 2.40 8.44
CA ILE A 41 -9.80 1.85 7.79
C ILE A 41 -11.07 2.44 8.43
N ARG A 42 -11.10 2.50 9.75
CA ARG A 42 -12.23 3.05 10.50
C ARG A 42 -12.42 4.55 10.24
N VAL A 43 -11.33 5.31 10.17
CA VAL A 43 -11.39 6.73 9.82
C VAL A 43 -11.92 6.91 8.40
N ALA A 44 -11.48 6.10 7.46
CA ALA A 44 -12.00 6.14 6.08
C ALA A 44 -13.49 5.86 6.04
N ARG A 45 -13.95 4.86 6.81
CA ARG A 45 -15.39 4.53 6.92
C ARG A 45 -16.18 5.68 7.50
N ASP A 46 -15.71 6.27 8.57
CA ASP A 46 -16.35 7.41 9.22
C ASP A 46 -16.38 8.65 8.32
N SER A 47 -15.43 8.76 7.40
CA SER A 47 -15.35 9.84 6.41
C SER A 47 -16.22 9.61 5.16
N GLY A 48 -16.90 8.47 5.08
CA GLY A 48 -17.87 8.18 4.01
C GLY A 48 -17.45 7.12 3.01
N ALA A 49 -16.28 6.50 3.15
CA ALA A 49 -15.89 5.37 2.30
C ALA A 49 -16.76 4.15 2.63
N ASP A 50 -17.20 3.45 1.60
CA ASP A 50 -18.04 2.26 1.74
C ASP A 50 -17.60 1.09 0.85
N PHE A 51 -16.43 1.21 0.24
CA PHE A 51 -15.74 0.12 -0.45
C PHE A 51 -14.25 0.24 -0.14
N PHE A 52 -13.65 -0.80 0.47
CA PHE A 52 -12.31 -0.71 1.01
C PHE A 52 -11.32 -1.57 0.25
N VAL A 53 -10.27 -0.94 -0.24
CA VAL A 53 -9.11 -1.59 -0.83
C VAL A 53 -7.92 -1.38 0.11
N VAL A 54 -7.33 -2.48 0.54
CA VAL A 54 -6.08 -2.45 1.31
C VAL A 54 -5.00 -3.09 0.46
N SER A 55 -3.84 -2.44 0.37
CA SER A 55 -2.69 -3.07 -0.27
C SER A 55 -1.68 -3.54 0.78
N ILE A 56 -1.10 -4.72 0.53
CA ILE A 56 0.05 -5.21 1.27
C ILE A 56 1.19 -5.40 0.27
N PHE A 57 2.18 -4.52 0.37
CA PHE A 57 3.34 -4.55 -0.51
C PHE A 57 4.56 -4.03 0.24
N VAL A 58 5.56 -4.90 0.41
CA VAL A 58 6.84 -4.52 1.01
C VAL A 58 7.69 -3.86 -0.08
N ASN A 59 7.69 -2.53 -0.08
CA ASN A 59 8.29 -1.72 -1.14
C ASN A 59 9.82 -1.72 -1.02
N PRO A 60 10.56 -2.35 -1.96
CA PRO A 60 12.02 -2.38 -1.89
C PRO A 60 12.67 -1.01 -2.03
N LYS A 61 12.02 -0.06 -2.68
CA LYS A 61 12.55 1.29 -2.89
C LYS A 61 12.59 2.14 -1.61
N GLN A 62 11.92 1.70 -0.54
CA GLN A 62 12.00 2.34 0.76
C GLN A 62 13.19 1.85 1.59
N PHE A 63 13.89 0.81 1.13
CA PHE A 63 15.02 0.20 1.81
C PHE A 63 16.33 0.62 1.15
N GLY A 64 17.28 1.08 1.97
CA GLY A 64 18.63 1.40 1.50
C GLY A 64 19.53 0.16 1.42
N PRO A 65 20.77 0.32 0.93
CA PRO A 65 21.71 -0.81 0.79
C PRO A 65 22.05 -1.49 2.10
N ASN A 66 21.94 -0.77 3.24
CA ASN A 66 22.24 -1.27 4.57
C ASN A 66 20.99 -1.75 5.32
N GLU A 67 19.82 -1.71 4.70
CA GLU A 67 18.56 -2.15 5.29
C GLU A 67 18.19 -3.52 4.71
N ASP A 68 17.77 -4.44 5.57
CA ASP A 68 17.48 -5.81 5.18
C ASP A 68 15.98 -5.97 4.85
N LEU A 69 15.66 -5.90 3.57
CA LEU A 69 14.31 -6.11 3.05
C LEU A 69 13.76 -7.49 3.42
N ALA A 70 14.63 -8.52 3.39
CA ALA A 70 14.22 -9.90 3.66
C ALA A 70 13.81 -10.11 5.13
N ARG A 71 14.30 -9.26 6.04
CA ARG A 71 13.96 -9.34 7.47
C ARG A 71 12.73 -8.53 7.86
N TYR A 72 12.12 -7.81 6.92
CA TYR A 72 10.89 -7.09 7.23
C TYR A 72 9.84 -8.09 7.71
N PRO A 73 9.17 -7.84 8.86
CA PRO A 73 8.27 -8.83 9.45
C PRO A 73 7.05 -9.08 8.55
N ARG A 74 6.68 -10.35 8.42
CA ARG A 74 5.53 -10.78 7.63
C ARG A 74 4.73 -11.82 8.42
N ASP A 75 3.41 -11.66 8.46
CA ASP A 75 2.46 -12.63 8.99
C ASP A 75 1.15 -12.50 8.22
N GLU A 76 1.10 -13.13 7.06
CA GLU A 76 -0.03 -13.02 6.14
C GLU A 76 -1.32 -13.55 6.74
N GLU A 77 -1.29 -14.69 7.43
CA GLU A 77 -2.50 -15.29 8.00
C GLU A 77 -3.15 -14.36 9.04
N ARG A 78 -2.32 -13.78 9.91
CA ARG A 78 -2.78 -12.82 10.91
C ARG A 78 -3.34 -11.56 10.25
N ASP A 79 -2.64 -11.04 9.23
CA ASP A 79 -3.09 -9.86 8.50
C ASP A 79 -4.43 -10.11 7.82
N PHE A 80 -4.61 -11.27 7.19
CA PHE A 80 -5.88 -11.62 6.54
C PHE A 80 -7.03 -11.66 7.54
N ALA A 81 -6.81 -12.29 8.71
CA ALA A 81 -7.82 -12.37 9.74
C ALA A 81 -8.24 -10.98 10.25
N LEU A 82 -7.27 -10.09 10.48
CA LEU A 82 -7.54 -8.72 10.93
C LEU A 82 -8.35 -7.94 9.89
N LEU A 83 -8.00 -8.07 8.61
CA LEU A 83 -8.70 -7.37 7.53
C LEU A 83 -10.11 -7.91 7.30
N GLU A 84 -10.31 -9.21 7.45
CA GLU A 84 -11.66 -9.80 7.36
C GLU A 84 -12.57 -9.27 8.47
N GLU A 85 -12.07 -9.12 9.68
CA GLU A 85 -12.81 -8.53 10.79
C GLU A 85 -13.23 -7.09 10.51
N GLU A 86 -12.41 -6.35 9.75
CA GLU A 86 -12.71 -4.97 9.38
C GLU A 86 -13.58 -4.84 8.12
N SER A 87 -14.06 -5.94 7.57
CA SER A 87 -14.95 -5.97 6.39
C SER A 87 -14.34 -5.30 5.16
N ILE A 88 -13.10 -5.63 4.85
CA ILE A 88 -12.40 -5.15 3.66
C ILE A 88 -12.94 -5.86 2.42
N ASP A 89 -13.13 -5.14 1.34
CA ASP A 89 -13.67 -5.69 0.10
C ASP A 89 -12.58 -6.31 -0.79
N VAL A 90 -11.44 -5.63 -0.93
CA VAL A 90 -10.34 -6.07 -1.79
C VAL A 90 -9.01 -5.96 -1.05
N LEU A 91 -8.25 -7.03 -1.08
CA LEU A 91 -6.86 -7.04 -0.63
C LEU A 91 -5.96 -7.22 -1.85
N PHE A 92 -5.18 -6.17 -2.16
CA PHE A 92 -4.23 -6.16 -3.26
C PHE A 92 -2.82 -6.47 -2.77
N MET A 93 -2.28 -7.59 -3.26
CA MET A 93 -0.93 -8.04 -2.89
C MET A 93 -0.10 -8.24 -4.16
N PRO A 94 0.42 -7.16 -4.76
CA PRO A 94 1.21 -7.27 -5.98
C PRO A 94 2.61 -7.82 -5.71
N SER A 95 3.23 -8.36 -6.76
CA SER A 95 4.65 -8.68 -6.74
C SER A 95 5.49 -7.42 -6.99
N VAL A 96 6.79 -7.50 -6.71
CA VAL A 96 7.74 -6.42 -7.02
C VAL A 96 7.72 -6.12 -8.52
N GLU A 97 7.71 -7.15 -9.36
CA GLU A 97 7.70 -7.01 -10.82
C GLU A 97 6.43 -6.34 -11.32
N THR A 98 5.29 -6.57 -10.67
CA THR A 98 4.02 -5.89 -10.98
C THR A 98 4.11 -4.39 -10.72
N MET A 99 4.66 -3.99 -9.57
CA MET A 99 4.77 -2.58 -9.19
C MET A 99 5.95 -1.88 -9.87
N TYR A 100 7.04 -2.61 -10.10
CA TYR A 100 8.25 -2.10 -10.73
C TYR A 100 8.68 -3.01 -11.88
N PRO A 101 8.01 -2.94 -13.06
CA PRO A 101 8.46 -3.68 -14.23
C PRO A 101 9.91 -3.32 -14.61
N PRO A 102 10.65 -4.22 -15.28
CA PRO A 102 12.07 -3.99 -15.60
C PRO A 102 12.37 -2.72 -16.40
N ASP A 103 11.39 -2.20 -17.12
CA ASP A 103 11.51 -1.00 -17.95
C ASP A 103 11.10 0.30 -17.25
N VAL A 104 10.76 0.23 -15.96
CA VAL A 104 10.37 1.42 -15.20
C VAL A 104 11.59 2.29 -14.91
N THR A 105 11.55 3.53 -15.37
CA THR A 105 12.59 4.53 -15.16
C THR A 105 12.12 5.74 -14.38
N THR A 106 10.81 5.86 -14.16
CA THR A 106 10.22 7.00 -13.45
C THR A 106 10.62 6.99 -11.98
N THR A 107 11.09 8.14 -11.50
CA THR A 107 11.40 8.37 -10.10
C THR A 107 10.61 9.58 -9.59
N VAL A 108 10.46 9.67 -8.26
CA VAL A 108 9.83 10.80 -7.60
C VAL A 108 10.75 11.31 -6.51
N SER A 109 10.95 12.62 -6.45
CA SER A 109 11.71 13.26 -5.38
C SER A 109 10.81 14.23 -4.61
N VAL A 110 10.86 14.14 -3.28
CA VAL A 110 10.13 15.07 -2.40
C VAL A 110 11.02 16.24 -1.95
N GLY A 111 12.21 16.37 -2.54
CA GLY A 111 13.11 17.49 -2.31
C GLY A 111 13.85 17.42 -0.97
N PRO A 112 14.33 18.60 -0.45
CA PRO A 112 15.17 18.63 0.76
C PRO A 112 14.50 18.07 2.01
N LEU A 113 13.19 18.13 2.12
CA LEU A 113 12.46 17.62 3.28
C LEU A 113 12.69 16.12 3.50
N ALA A 114 12.89 15.37 2.43
CA ALA A 114 13.19 13.94 2.48
C ALA A 114 14.55 13.62 3.11
N ARG A 115 15.40 14.63 3.32
CA ARG A 115 16.76 14.48 3.84
C ARG A 115 16.88 14.88 5.31
N THR A 116 15.78 15.23 5.96
CA THR A 116 15.75 15.62 7.38
C THR A 116 15.20 14.50 8.24
N LEU A 117 15.46 14.56 9.57
CA LEU A 117 14.97 13.59 10.54
C LEU A 117 15.25 12.15 10.10
N GLU A 118 14.22 11.32 9.96
CA GLU A 118 14.36 9.92 9.52
C GLU A 118 15.02 9.82 8.14
N GLY A 119 14.78 10.76 7.25
CA GLY A 119 15.41 10.83 5.93
C GLY A 119 16.92 11.04 5.98
N ALA A 120 17.45 11.67 7.05
CA ALA A 120 18.89 11.81 7.25
C ALA A 120 19.55 10.48 7.61
N HIS A 121 18.84 9.59 8.30
CA HIS A 121 19.30 8.26 8.70
C HIS A 121 19.00 7.18 7.66
N ARG A 122 18.04 7.41 6.79
CA ARG A 122 17.58 6.49 5.74
C ARG A 122 17.56 7.18 4.38
N PRO A 123 18.73 7.41 3.75
CA PRO A 123 18.80 8.11 2.45
C PRO A 123 17.91 7.42 1.40
N GLY A 124 17.11 8.19 0.67
CA GLY A 124 16.20 7.69 -0.36
C GLY A 124 14.91 7.07 0.16
N HIS A 125 14.74 6.94 1.48
CA HIS A 125 13.54 6.32 2.07
C HIS A 125 12.26 7.05 1.66
N PHE A 126 12.18 8.35 1.87
CA PHE A 126 10.96 9.11 1.58
C PHE A 126 10.70 9.25 0.07
N ASP A 127 11.73 9.30 -0.75
CA ASP A 127 11.55 9.26 -2.21
C ASP A 127 10.94 7.91 -2.63
N GLY A 128 11.39 6.81 -2.03
CA GLY A 128 10.80 5.49 -2.23
C GLY A 128 9.34 5.42 -1.77
N VAL A 129 9.01 6.00 -0.63
CA VAL A 129 7.63 6.11 -0.14
C VAL A 129 6.77 6.90 -1.14
N ALA A 130 7.25 8.04 -1.62
CA ALA A 130 6.51 8.86 -2.56
C ALA A 130 6.21 8.12 -3.86
N VAL A 131 7.16 7.37 -4.40
CA VAL A 131 6.97 6.57 -5.63
C VAL A 131 5.86 5.55 -5.45
N ILE A 132 5.88 4.75 -4.39
CA ILE A 132 4.89 3.68 -4.22
C ILE A 132 3.49 4.25 -3.93
N VAL A 133 3.38 5.31 -3.15
CA VAL A 133 2.09 5.95 -2.86
C VAL A 133 1.49 6.50 -4.15
N LEU A 134 2.29 7.21 -4.96
CA LEU A 134 1.82 7.72 -6.25
C LEU A 134 1.33 6.60 -7.15
N LYS A 135 2.08 5.49 -7.25
CA LYS A 135 1.68 4.33 -8.07
C LYS A 135 0.37 3.72 -7.60
N LEU A 136 0.16 3.59 -6.29
CA LEU A 136 -1.05 2.97 -5.74
C LEU A 136 -2.30 3.82 -5.96
N PHE A 137 -2.18 5.15 -5.95
CA PHE A 137 -3.30 6.05 -6.21
C PHE A 137 -3.59 6.26 -7.71
N ASP A 138 -2.71 5.83 -8.56
CA ASP A 138 -2.84 5.96 -10.00
C ASP A 138 -3.62 4.78 -10.58
#